data_7115d5a3066afbcb981accc6b64b91ab
#
_entry.id   7115d5a3066afbcb981accc6b64b91ab
#
_cell.length_a   1.000
_cell.length_b   1.000
_cell.length_c   1.000
_cell.angle_alpha   90.00
_cell.angle_beta   90.00
_cell.angle_gamma   90.00
#
_symmetry.space_group_name_H-M   'P 1'
#
loop_
_entity.id
_entity.type
_entity.pdbx_description
1 polymer ?
#
loop_
_entity_poly.entity_id
_entity_poly.type
_entity_poly.pdbx_seq_one_letter_code
_entity_poly.pdbx_strand_id
1 'polypeptide(L)'
;MENKFNSLFAGLERAHGTYEIKDSRADGKLTGKAITVRETVTIQHWKDHLAGVKGIGIIPINDESKCKFGAIDIDDYANFDIKDLAKKLSDLKLPFVPCRSKSGGVHLYMFCKEFIPAQIMKTKLEELSAGLGFGGSEIFPKQVVILAERGDVGGWINMPYFNHLDTDRYAVDKNGDKLSAEKFLELASNSLLSQMELEKLQVKSNSEIEEGPPCLQFLTQQGFPEGTRNNGLFNMAVYARKAYPDEWQAKTEEFNIKFMDPPLKSAEVLEVIKSAGKKTYQYTCSRAPIAPHCNPSVCKLRKHGIGNDGRMPAIHSLTKYNSNPPIWFLDIEGSGRIELETDDLQNQRRFQKKCME
;
A
#
# COMPACT_ATOMS: atom_id res chain seq x y z
N MET A 1 19.73 11.34 21.19
CA MET A 1 19.29 10.37 20.17
C MET A 1 17.80 10.09 20.35
N GLU A 2 17.33 9.67 21.50
CA GLU A 2 15.97 9.23 21.83
C GLU A 2 14.90 10.27 21.49
N ASN A 3 15.15 11.53 21.83
CA ASN A 3 14.25 12.65 21.51
C ASN A 3 14.05 12.82 19.99
N LYS A 4 15.13 12.60 19.20
CA LYS A 4 15.03 12.68 17.74
C LYS A 4 14.22 11.52 17.15
N PHE A 5 14.41 10.28 17.66
CA PHE A 5 13.58 9.15 17.28
C PHE A 5 12.11 9.38 17.63
N ASN A 6 11.82 9.82 18.87
CA ASN A 6 10.46 10.12 19.31
C ASN A 6 9.79 11.19 18.45
N SER A 7 10.52 12.23 18.08
CA SER A 7 9.99 13.30 17.21
C SER A 7 9.78 12.83 15.76
N LEU A 8 10.70 12.01 15.23
CA LEU A 8 10.64 11.49 13.85
C LEU A 8 9.48 10.50 13.67
N PHE A 9 9.30 9.59 14.65
CA PHE A 9 8.26 8.57 14.65
C PHE A 9 7.04 8.98 15.52
N ALA A 10 6.75 10.28 15.60
CA ALA A 10 5.58 10.74 16.33
C ALA A 10 4.28 10.19 15.69
N GLY A 11 3.42 9.61 16.52
CA GLY A 11 2.15 9.01 16.13
C GLY A 11 1.15 9.03 17.28
N LEU A 12 0.44 7.93 17.54
CA LEU A 12 -0.49 7.82 18.67
C LEU A 12 0.29 7.79 19.99
N GLU A 13 0.03 8.76 20.85
CA GLU A 13 0.76 8.87 22.14
C GLU A 13 0.25 7.90 23.21
N ARG A 14 -1.07 7.62 23.24
CA ARG A 14 -1.75 6.85 24.30
C ARG A 14 -1.70 5.32 24.14
N ALA A 15 -1.02 4.83 23.12
CA ALA A 15 -0.83 3.37 22.92
C ALA A 15 0.39 3.12 22.03
N HIS A 16 1.00 1.96 22.23
CA HIS A 16 2.12 1.49 21.43
C HIS A 16 2.12 -0.02 21.29
N GLY A 17 2.88 -0.52 20.32
CA GLY A 17 3.12 -1.94 20.15
C GLY A 17 4.31 -2.43 20.96
N THR A 18 4.26 -3.66 21.39
CA THR A 18 5.43 -4.39 21.91
C THR A 18 5.31 -5.89 21.57
N TYR A 19 6.41 -6.60 21.73
CA TYR A 19 6.47 -8.02 21.45
C TYR A 19 6.81 -8.76 22.74
N GLU A 20 5.85 -9.55 23.24
CA GLU A 20 6.02 -10.38 24.41
C GLU A 20 6.57 -11.73 24.00
N ILE A 21 7.81 -12.04 24.43
CA ILE A 21 8.44 -13.32 24.17
C ILE A 21 7.78 -14.37 25.06
N LYS A 22 7.24 -15.44 24.46
CA LYS A 22 6.58 -16.53 25.21
C LYS A 22 7.45 -17.76 25.34
N ASP A 23 8.26 -18.05 24.33
CA ASP A 23 9.07 -19.27 24.30
C ASP A 23 10.23 -19.16 23.31
N SER A 24 11.23 -20.04 23.43
CA SER A 24 12.28 -20.23 22.44
C SER A 24 12.10 -21.59 21.78
N ARG A 25 12.08 -21.62 20.44
CA ARG A 25 12.07 -22.88 19.70
C ARG A 25 13.43 -23.58 19.82
N ALA A 26 13.43 -24.88 19.53
CA ALA A 26 14.66 -25.70 19.54
C ALA A 26 15.77 -25.18 18.59
N ASP A 27 15.40 -24.41 17.56
CA ASP A 27 16.29 -23.71 16.63
C ASP A 27 16.80 -22.35 17.14
N GLY A 28 16.50 -22.00 18.40
CA GLY A 28 16.87 -20.71 19.03
C GLY A 28 15.97 -19.54 18.62
N LYS A 29 14.95 -19.74 17.76
CA LYS A 29 14.03 -18.68 17.35
C LYS A 29 13.04 -18.37 18.46
N LEU A 30 13.04 -17.11 18.90
CA LEU A 30 12.10 -16.63 19.90
C LEU A 30 10.68 -16.57 19.31
N THR A 31 9.73 -17.25 19.94
CA THR A 31 8.31 -17.14 19.66
C THR A 31 7.66 -16.21 20.66
N GLY A 32 6.75 -15.35 20.18
CA GLY A 32 6.06 -14.40 21.05
C GLY A 32 4.83 -13.84 20.39
N LYS A 33 4.10 -13.03 21.15
CA LYS A 33 2.87 -12.40 20.70
C LYS A 33 3.08 -10.90 20.55
N ALA A 34 2.65 -10.37 19.41
CA ALA A 34 2.49 -8.93 19.21
C ALA A 34 1.30 -8.45 20.05
N ILE A 35 1.51 -7.47 20.92
CA ILE A 35 0.47 -6.89 21.78
C ILE A 35 0.46 -5.37 21.65
N THR A 36 -0.73 -4.79 21.78
CA THR A 36 -0.90 -3.34 21.88
C THR A 36 -1.06 -2.98 23.35
N VAL A 37 -0.16 -2.16 23.86
CA VAL A 37 -0.16 -1.63 25.23
C VAL A 37 -0.82 -0.25 25.19
N ARG A 38 -1.81 -0.04 26.08
CA ARG A 38 -2.54 1.24 26.18
C ARG A 38 -1.91 2.11 27.28
N GLU A 39 -0.71 2.55 27.00
CA GLU A 39 0.09 3.41 27.85
C GLU A 39 0.78 4.48 27.00
N THR A 40 1.02 5.64 27.59
CA THR A 40 1.66 6.76 26.92
C THR A 40 3.08 6.42 26.48
N VAL A 41 3.37 6.68 25.22
CA VAL A 41 4.74 6.57 24.68
C VAL A 41 5.62 7.61 25.35
N THR A 42 6.72 7.19 25.96
CA THR A 42 7.66 8.05 26.67
C THR A 42 9.08 7.94 26.12
N ILE A 43 9.94 8.89 26.47
CA ILE A 43 11.36 8.81 26.13
C ILE A 43 12.04 7.59 26.75
N GLN A 44 11.52 7.07 27.88
CA GLN A 44 12.07 5.83 28.47
C GLN A 44 11.86 4.63 27.55
N HIS A 45 10.71 4.51 26.87
CA HIS A 45 10.46 3.45 25.88
C HIS A 45 11.50 3.49 24.73
N TRP A 46 11.88 4.67 24.27
CA TRP A 46 12.92 4.84 23.27
C TRP A 46 14.31 4.53 23.79
N LYS A 47 14.64 4.88 25.05
CA LYS A 47 15.90 4.46 25.69
C LYS A 47 16.00 2.96 25.77
N ASP A 48 14.95 2.29 26.24
CA ASP A 48 14.90 0.84 26.37
C ASP A 48 15.02 0.14 25.01
N HIS A 49 14.36 0.70 23.98
CA HIS A 49 14.44 0.21 22.62
C HIS A 49 15.86 0.31 22.04
N LEU A 50 16.44 1.49 22.09
CA LEU A 50 17.79 1.73 21.54
C LEU A 50 18.87 0.97 22.33
N ALA A 51 18.68 0.74 23.61
CA ALA A 51 19.56 -0.09 24.44
C ALA A 51 19.35 -1.60 24.28
N GLY A 52 18.35 -2.04 23.49
CA GLY A 52 18.07 -3.47 23.30
C GLY A 52 17.34 -4.15 24.47
N VAL A 53 16.77 -3.38 25.40
CA VAL A 53 16.06 -3.89 26.58
C VAL A 53 14.63 -4.32 26.22
N LYS A 54 13.86 -3.45 25.57
CA LYS A 54 12.48 -3.70 25.17
C LYS A 54 12.14 -3.03 23.85
N GLY A 55 11.71 -3.81 22.86
CA GLY A 55 11.30 -3.29 21.56
C GLY A 55 10.00 -2.50 21.64
N ILE A 56 9.92 -1.40 20.87
CA ILE A 56 8.71 -0.60 20.69
C ILE A 56 8.21 -0.67 19.26
N GLY A 57 6.87 -0.70 19.10
CA GLY A 57 6.17 -0.44 17.86
C GLY A 57 5.38 0.86 17.97
N ILE A 58 5.38 1.68 16.94
CA ILE A 58 4.63 2.93 16.91
C ILE A 58 3.42 2.81 16.00
N ILE A 59 2.31 3.40 16.44
CA ILE A 59 1.09 3.54 15.66
C ILE A 59 1.19 4.89 14.92
N PRO A 60 1.33 4.92 13.59
CA PRO A 60 1.59 6.17 12.88
C PRO A 60 0.45 7.19 12.95
N ILE A 61 -0.81 6.73 12.98
CA ILE A 61 -1.99 7.58 13.03
C ILE A 61 -2.26 8.07 14.46
N ASN A 62 -2.44 9.37 14.64
CA ASN A 62 -2.78 10.00 15.93
C ASN A 62 -4.29 10.16 16.12
N ASP A 63 -4.71 10.71 17.28
CA ASP A 63 -6.12 10.92 17.62
C ASP A 63 -6.85 11.92 16.71
N GLU A 64 -6.13 12.74 15.95
CA GLU A 64 -6.68 13.63 14.93
C GLU A 64 -6.81 12.96 13.54
N SER A 65 -6.60 11.64 13.46
CA SER A 65 -6.53 10.91 12.20
C SER A 65 -5.46 11.43 11.23
N LYS A 66 -4.35 11.94 11.77
CA LYS A 66 -3.18 12.41 11.03
C LYS A 66 -1.96 11.57 11.35
N CYS A 67 -0.96 11.62 10.49
CA CYS A 67 0.32 10.94 10.68
C CYS A 67 1.49 11.83 10.23
N LYS A 68 2.66 11.60 10.81
CA LYS A 68 3.91 12.31 10.47
C LYS A 68 4.88 11.41 9.72
N PHE A 69 4.63 10.11 9.74
CA PHE A 69 5.35 9.13 8.94
C PHE A 69 4.42 8.04 8.47
N GLY A 70 4.84 7.35 7.42
CA GLY A 70 4.21 6.13 6.94
C GLY A 70 5.26 5.11 6.53
N ALA A 71 4.83 3.88 6.28
CA ALA A 71 5.72 2.82 5.85
C ALA A 71 5.05 1.83 4.91
N ILE A 72 5.83 1.26 4.00
CA ILE A 72 5.50 0.07 3.23
C ILE A 72 6.27 -1.07 3.88
N ASP A 73 5.57 -2.12 4.33
CA ASP A 73 6.16 -3.31 4.95
C ASP A 73 6.29 -4.42 3.91
N ILE A 74 7.52 -4.67 3.46
CA ILE A 74 7.83 -5.63 2.41
C ILE A 74 8.36 -6.91 3.05
N ASP A 75 7.55 -7.96 3.02
CA ASP A 75 7.82 -9.28 3.61
C ASP A 75 8.32 -10.33 2.58
N ASP A 76 9.00 -9.89 1.52
CA ASP A 76 9.62 -10.80 0.55
C ASP A 76 11.06 -11.16 0.99
N TYR A 77 11.26 -12.38 1.43
CA TYR A 77 12.55 -12.85 1.98
C TYR A 77 13.42 -13.61 0.98
N ALA A 78 12.87 -14.06 -0.14
CA ALA A 78 13.53 -15.05 -0.98
C ALA A 78 14.31 -14.45 -2.16
N ASN A 79 13.88 -13.29 -2.68
CA ASN A 79 14.39 -12.73 -3.94
C ASN A 79 14.73 -11.24 -3.83
N PHE A 80 14.99 -10.75 -2.62
CA PHE A 80 15.03 -9.33 -2.38
C PHE A 80 16.41 -8.88 -1.86
N ASP A 81 17.10 -8.05 -2.65
CA ASP A 81 18.30 -7.34 -2.19
C ASP A 81 17.94 -5.89 -1.82
N ILE A 82 18.10 -5.55 -0.54
CA ILE A 82 17.88 -4.19 -0.04
C ILE A 82 18.77 -3.15 -0.75
N LYS A 83 19.96 -3.56 -1.24
CA LYS A 83 20.86 -2.68 -1.99
C LYS A 83 20.30 -2.30 -3.34
N ASP A 84 19.76 -3.28 -4.06
CA ASP A 84 19.12 -3.02 -5.37
C ASP A 84 17.89 -2.13 -5.21
N LEU A 85 17.13 -2.34 -4.13
CA LEU A 85 16.00 -1.46 -3.81
C LEU A 85 16.46 -0.04 -3.47
N ALA A 86 17.46 0.13 -2.61
CA ALA A 86 17.98 1.45 -2.24
C ALA A 86 18.48 2.22 -3.48
N LYS A 87 19.19 1.54 -4.37
CA LYS A 87 19.62 2.10 -5.66
C LYS A 87 18.41 2.51 -6.52
N LYS A 88 17.44 1.60 -6.70
CA LYS A 88 16.21 1.87 -7.46
C LYS A 88 15.46 3.10 -6.94
N LEU A 89 15.31 3.22 -5.61
CA LEU A 89 14.66 4.37 -4.98
C LEU A 89 15.42 5.67 -5.25
N SER A 90 16.76 5.63 -5.18
CA SER A 90 17.63 6.77 -5.50
C SER A 90 17.51 7.19 -6.96
N ASP A 91 17.55 6.24 -7.91
CA ASP A 91 17.43 6.49 -9.34
C ASP A 91 16.06 7.11 -9.69
N LEU A 92 15.00 6.67 -9.01
CA LEU A 92 13.64 7.22 -9.13
C LEU A 92 13.44 8.52 -8.35
N LYS A 93 14.45 8.98 -7.59
CA LYS A 93 14.38 10.16 -6.71
C LYS A 93 13.21 10.10 -5.70
N LEU A 94 12.91 8.92 -5.19
CA LEU A 94 11.90 8.70 -4.17
C LEU A 94 12.53 8.81 -2.79
N PRO A 95 12.04 9.69 -1.90
CA PRO A 95 12.66 9.98 -0.61
C PRO A 95 12.30 8.96 0.48
N PHE A 96 12.23 7.68 0.11
CA PHE A 96 12.09 6.60 1.06
C PHE A 96 13.40 6.34 1.81
N VAL A 97 13.28 5.98 3.07
CA VAL A 97 14.39 5.49 3.88
C VAL A 97 14.20 3.99 4.11
N PRO A 98 14.92 3.13 3.38
CA PRO A 98 14.81 1.69 3.52
C PRO A 98 15.51 1.21 4.78
N CYS A 99 14.77 0.49 5.63
CA CYS A 99 15.27 -0.12 6.85
C CYS A 99 15.03 -1.64 6.83
N ARG A 100 16.04 -2.42 7.15
CA ARG A 100 15.87 -3.86 7.34
C ARG A 100 14.90 -4.13 8.49
N SER A 101 13.91 -4.99 8.28
CA SER A 101 12.92 -5.36 9.30
C SER A 101 13.46 -6.47 10.23
N LYS A 102 12.74 -6.72 11.33
CA LYS A 102 13.09 -7.77 12.31
C LYS A 102 13.17 -9.17 11.67
N SER A 103 12.31 -9.45 10.73
CA SER A 103 12.18 -10.74 10.05
C SER A 103 13.11 -10.91 8.85
N GLY A 104 13.85 -9.86 8.47
CA GLY A 104 14.74 -9.86 7.31
C GLY A 104 14.15 -9.24 6.05
N GLY A 105 12.88 -8.83 6.06
CA GLY A 105 12.27 -7.98 5.03
C GLY A 105 12.70 -6.52 5.16
N VAL A 106 11.92 -5.61 4.57
CA VAL A 106 12.24 -4.18 4.53
C VAL A 106 11.02 -3.32 4.85
N HIS A 107 11.19 -2.36 5.75
CA HIS A 107 10.28 -1.24 5.91
C HIS A 107 10.80 -0.05 5.09
N LEU A 108 10.00 0.43 4.14
CA LEU A 108 10.29 1.68 3.44
C LEU A 108 9.58 2.82 4.17
N TYR A 109 10.32 3.57 4.96
CA TYR A 109 9.76 4.72 5.69
C TYR A 109 9.70 5.96 4.81
N MET A 110 8.62 6.73 4.98
CA MET A 110 8.44 8.07 4.42
C MET A 110 8.03 9.02 5.54
N PHE A 111 8.67 10.20 5.58
CA PHE A 111 8.53 11.15 6.67
C PHE A 111 8.00 12.50 6.18
N CYS A 112 7.17 13.14 7.02
CA CYS A 112 6.66 14.49 6.78
C CYS A 112 7.16 15.49 7.82
N LYS A 113 7.26 16.75 7.41
CA LYS A 113 7.63 17.88 8.28
C LYS A 113 6.58 18.11 9.37
N GLU A 114 5.30 18.00 8.98
CA GLU A 114 4.12 18.19 9.83
C GLU A 114 3.22 16.94 9.83
N PHE A 115 2.25 16.90 10.73
CA PHE A 115 1.18 15.92 10.70
C PHE A 115 0.23 16.22 9.55
N ILE A 116 0.06 15.26 8.66
CA ILE A 116 -0.84 15.32 7.50
C ILE A 116 -1.99 14.31 7.67
N PRO A 117 -3.14 14.45 6.96
CA PRO A 117 -4.20 13.45 6.99
C PRO A 117 -3.68 12.04 6.65
N ALA A 118 -3.99 11.06 7.50
CA ALA A 118 -3.54 9.68 7.33
C ALA A 118 -4.02 9.07 6.00
N GLN A 119 -5.18 9.51 5.49
CA GLN A 119 -5.69 9.13 4.18
C GLN A 119 -4.73 9.51 3.05
N ILE A 120 -4.17 10.74 3.08
CA ILE A 120 -3.25 11.22 2.04
C ILE A 120 -1.96 10.40 2.05
N MET A 121 -1.37 10.18 3.23
CA MET A 121 -0.18 9.33 3.37
C MET A 121 -0.44 7.92 2.84
N LYS A 122 -1.52 7.28 3.29
CA LYS A 122 -1.86 5.91 2.92
C LYS A 122 -2.08 5.78 1.41
N THR A 123 -2.92 6.64 0.83
CA THR A 123 -3.20 6.62 -0.60
C THR A 123 -1.92 6.78 -1.43
N LYS A 124 -1.05 7.72 -1.02
CA LYS A 124 0.22 7.93 -1.73
C LYS A 124 1.17 6.74 -1.61
N LEU A 125 1.27 6.13 -0.43
CA LEU A 125 2.10 4.93 -0.24
C LEU A 125 1.56 3.72 -1.01
N GLU A 126 0.24 3.53 -1.08
CA GLU A 126 -0.39 2.50 -1.92
C GLU A 126 -0.05 2.69 -3.40
N GLU A 127 -0.12 3.94 -3.90
CA GLU A 127 0.24 4.29 -5.28
C GLU A 127 1.72 4.00 -5.57
N LEU A 128 2.62 4.48 -4.71
CA LEU A 128 4.06 4.27 -4.87
C LEU A 128 4.44 2.79 -4.74
N SER A 129 3.86 2.08 -3.77
CA SER A 129 4.06 0.64 -3.58
C SER A 129 3.67 -0.16 -4.83
N ALA A 130 2.49 0.13 -5.39
CA ALA A 130 2.02 -0.51 -6.61
C ALA A 130 2.95 -0.23 -7.81
N GLY A 131 3.42 1.03 -7.96
CA GLY A 131 4.35 1.42 -9.02
C GLY A 131 5.75 0.81 -8.88
N LEU A 132 6.18 0.54 -7.65
CA LEU A 132 7.45 -0.14 -7.35
C LEU A 132 7.38 -1.66 -7.52
N GLY A 133 6.16 -2.23 -7.64
CA GLY A 133 5.93 -3.67 -7.75
C GLY A 133 5.59 -4.36 -6.43
N PHE A 134 5.44 -3.60 -5.36
CA PHE A 134 5.11 -4.09 -4.01
C PHE A 134 3.63 -3.89 -3.66
N GLY A 135 2.73 -3.94 -4.64
CA GLY A 135 1.30 -3.66 -4.46
C GLY A 135 0.60 -4.52 -3.42
N GLY A 136 1.10 -5.73 -3.15
CA GLY A 136 0.58 -6.64 -2.12
C GLY A 136 1.10 -6.38 -0.69
N SER A 137 2.04 -5.45 -0.51
CA SER A 137 2.64 -5.15 0.80
C SER A 137 1.69 -4.43 1.74
N GLU A 138 1.87 -4.62 3.05
CA GLU A 138 1.13 -3.88 4.06
C GLU A 138 1.56 -2.40 4.08
N ILE A 139 0.57 -1.51 4.22
CA ILE A 139 0.79 -0.06 4.30
C ILE A 139 0.44 0.44 5.69
N PHE A 140 1.31 1.27 6.25
CA PHE A 140 1.10 1.98 7.50
C PHE A 140 1.07 3.50 7.25
N PRO A 141 0.06 4.23 7.79
CA PRO A 141 -0.98 3.77 8.69
C PRO A 141 -1.96 2.77 8.03
N LYS A 142 -2.36 1.71 8.77
CA LYS A 142 -3.37 0.75 8.30
C LYS A 142 -4.75 1.39 8.25
N GLN A 143 -5.09 2.20 9.25
CA GLN A 143 -6.33 2.96 9.35
C GLN A 143 -6.11 4.40 8.91
N VAL A 144 -7.13 5.01 8.35
CA VAL A 144 -7.12 6.42 7.93
C VAL A 144 -7.96 7.31 8.84
N VAL A 145 -8.82 6.69 9.65
CA VAL A 145 -9.62 7.34 10.70
C VAL A 145 -9.58 6.46 11.95
N ILE A 146 -9.42 7.07 13.11
CA ILE A 146 -9.63 6.47 14.43
C ILE A 146 -10.58 7.34 15.24
N LEU A 147 -11.43 6.68 16.05
CA LEU A 147 -12.38 7.34 16.94
C LEU A 147 -11.89 7.19 18.37
N ALA A 148 -11.19 8.21 18.86
CA ALA A 148 -10.56 8.20 20.18
C ALA A 148 -11.58 7.97 21.31
N GLU A 149 -12.78 8.53 21.18
CA GLU A 149 -13.90 8.35 22.11
C GLU A 149 -14.40 6.90 22.23
N ARG A 150 -14.15 6.06 21.22
CA ARG A 150 -14.44 4.62 21.25
C ARG A 150 -13.26 3.80 21.76
N GLY A 151 -12.16 4.45 22.09
CA GLY A 151 -10.92 3.79 22.44
C GLY A 151 -10.23 3.09 21.29
N ASP A 152 -10.53 3.46 20.05
CA ASP A 152 -9.88 2.90 18.86
C ASP A 152 -8.37 3.17 18.93
N VAL A 153 -7.59 2.19 18.49
CA VAL A 153 -6.15 2.33 18.25
C VAL A 153 -5.84 1.80 16.85
N GLY A 154 -4.85 2.39 16.21
CA GLY A 154 -4.41 1.93 14.88
C GLY A 154 -3.48 0.72 14.95
N GLY A 155 -3.14 0.17 13.77
CA GLY A 155 -2.07 -0.81 13.65
C GLY A 155 -0.69 -0.17 13.87
N TRP A 156 0.18 -0.87 14.57
CA TRP A 156 1.55 -0.43 14.83
C TRP A 156 2.57 -1.17 13.98
N ILE A 157 3.71 -0.54 13.75
CA ILE A 157 4.85 -1.11 13.05
C ILE A 157 6.07 -1.11 13.98
N ASN A 158 6.89 -2.17 13.92
CA ASN A 158 8.13 -2.26 14.70
C ASN A 158 9.12 -1.18 14.30
N MET A 159 9.74 -0.53 15.29
CA MET A 159 10.72 0.51 15.04
C MET A 159 12.10 -0.06 14.67
N PRO A 160 12.87 0.64 13.82
CA PRO A 160 14.25 0.30 13.50
C PRO A 160 15.17 0.61 14.68
N TYR A 161 16.41 0.12 14.61
CA TYR A 161 17.49 0.37 15.60
C TYR A 161 17.23 -0.18 17.01
N PHE A 162 16.46 -1.27 17.13
CA PHE A 162 16.47 -2.02 18.39
C PHE A 162 17.91 -2.52 18.68
N ASN A 163 18.44 -2.23 19.87
CA ASN A 163 19.87 -2.45 20.20
C ASN A 163 20.79 -1.74 19.19
N HIS A 164 20.76 -0.41 19.14
CA HIS A 164 21.32 0.39 18.03
C HIS A 164 22.81 0.16 17.75
N LEU A 165 23.60 -0.26 18.76
CA LEU A 165 25.03 -0.57 18.59
C LEU A 165 25.27 -1.88 17.83
N ASP A 166 24.36 -2.84 17.98
CA ASP A 166 24.46 -4.17 17.35
C ASP A 166 23.10 -4.61 16.81
N THR A 167 22.55 -3.83 15.89
CA THR A 167 21.20 -4.04 15.36
C THR A 167 21.20 -4.74 14.01
N ASP A 168 20.24 -5.67 13.83
CA ASP A 168 19.84 -6.21 12.54
C ASP A 168 18.79 -5.35 11.83
N ARG A 169 18.21 -4.34 12.52
CA ARG A 169 17.14 -3.47 12.02
C ARG A 169 17.69 -2.08 11.68
N TYR A 170 18.57 -2.03 10.70
CA TYR A 170 19.28 -0.82 10.31
C TYR A 170 18.76 -0.26 8.98
N ALA A 171 18.91 1.04 8.81
CA ALA A 171 18.73 1.67 7.51
C ALA A 171 19.95 1.47 6.63
N VAL A 172 19.72 1.56 5.32
CA VAL A 172 20.79 1.59 4.32
C VAL A 172 20.74 2.91 3.54
N ASP A 173 21.91 3.35 3.09
CA ASP A 173 22.01 4.50 2.17
C ASP A 173 21.70 4.09 0.72
N LYS A 174 21.82 5.05 -0.22
CA LYS A 174 21.62 4.82 -1.66
C LYS A 174 22.54 3.77 -2.29
N ASN A 175 23.66 3.43 -1.65
CA ASN A 175 24.59 2.40 -2.11
C ASN A 175 24.30 1.04 -1.44
N GLY A 176 23.33 1.00 -0.53
CA GLY A 176 23.00 -0.17 0.28
C GLY A 176 23.94 -0.40 1.47
N ASP A 177 24.71 0.60 1.86
CA ASP A 177 25.61 0.52 3.02
C ASP A 177 24.82 0.76 4.31
N LYS A 178 25.12 -0.07 5.34
CA LYS A 178 24.48 0.05 6.68
C LYS A 178 24.78 1.40 7.30
N LEU A 179 23.75 2.06 7.77
CA LEU A 179 23.86 3.35 8.48
C LEU A 179 23.84 3.14 10.00
N SER A 180 24.62 3.98 10.72
CA SER A 180 24.44 4.12 12.17
C SER A 180 23.14 4.84 12.48
N ALA A 181 22.67 4.79 13.74
CA ALA A 181 21.46 5.48 14.18
C ALA A 181 21.52 7.01 13.94
N GLU A 182 22.71 7.61 14.10
CA GLU A 182 22.93 9.05 13.85
C GLU A 182 22.80 9.39 12.37
N LYS A 183 23.45 8.61 11.50
CA LYS A 183 23.37 8.79 10.03
C LYS A 183 21.96 8.54 9.49
N PHE A 184 21.23 7.57 10.07
CA PHE A 184 19.83 7.36 9.77
C PHE A 184 18.99 8.60 10.11
N LEU A 185 19.14 9.17 11.31
CA LEU A 185 18.43 10.37 11.72
C LEU A 185 18.77 11.57 10.82
N GLU A 186 20.01 11.68 10.36
CA GLU A 186 20.42 12.71 9.41
C GLU A 186 19.73 12.48 8.04
N LEU A 187 19.79 11.27 7.50
CA LEU A 187 19.13 10.91 6.24
C LEU A 187 17.62 11.17 6.31
N ALA A 188 16.96 10.70 7.36
CA ALA A 188 15.53 10.89 7.56
C ALA A 188 15.16 12.39 7.68
N SER A 189 15.96 13.18 8.38
CA SER A 189 15.74 14.63 8.52
C SER A 189 15.88 15.36 7.19
N ASN A 190 16.78 14.90 6.31
CA ASN A 190 16.98 15.45 4.97
C ASN A 190 15.90 14.99 3.97
N SER A 191 15.14 13.95 4.32
CA SER A 191 14.09 13.34 3.49
C SER A 191 12.68 13.77 3.88
N LEU A 192 12.54 14.76 4.78
CA LEU A 192 11.24 15.25 5.24
C LEU A 192 10.48 15.98 4.13
N LEU A 193 9.22 15.62 3.93
CA LEU A 193 8.33 16.20 2.94
C LEU A 193 7.24 17.07 3.58
N SER A 194 6.86 18.15 2.91
CA SER A 194 5.54 18.75 3.10
C SER A 194 4.46 17.86 2.48
N GLN A 195 3.20 18.05 2.85
CA GLN A 195 2.08 17.36 2.22
C GLN A 195 2.07 17.54 0.70
N MET A 196 2.32 18.77 0.21
CA MET A 196 2.33 19.09 -1.22
C MET A 196 3.47 18.36 -1.96
N GLU A 197 4.65 18.23 -1.35
CA GLU A 197 5.77 17.47 -1.92
C GLU A 197 5.43 15.98 -1.99
N LEU A 198 4.82 15.41 -0.94
CA LEU A 198 4.35 14.03 -0.90
C LEU A 198 3.35 13.74 -2.04
N GLU A 199 2.33 14.58 -2.18
CA GLU A 199 1.28 14.40 -3.20
C GLU A 199 1.82 14.41 -4.64
N LYS A 200 2.92 15.13 -4.89
CA LYS A 200 3.59 15.20 -6.20
C LYS A 200 4.45 13.99 -6.54
N LEU A 201 4.78 13.14 -5.56
CA LEU A 201 5.59 11.95 -5.83
C LEU A 201 4.86 11.01 -6.78
N GLN A 202 5.58 10.50 -7.76
CA GLN A 202 5.07 9.54 -8.73
C GLN A 202 6.16 8.55 -9.14
N VAL A 203 5.82 7.29 -9.30
CA VAL A 203 6.63 6.33 -10.03
C VAL A 203 6.22 6.43 -11.49
N LYS A 204 7.08 7.02 -12.33
CA LYS A 204 6.82 7.05 -13.78
C LYS A 204 6.85 5.62 -14.31
N SER A 205 5.72 5.14 -14.77
CA SER A 205 5.64 3.89 -15.51
C SER A 205 5.85 4.16 -16.98
N ASN A 206 6.93 3.63 -17.56
CA ASN A 206 7.13 3.57 -19.01
C ASN A 206 6.40 2.35 -19.60
N SER A 207 5.33 1.90 -18.98
CA SER A 207 4.60 0.70 -19.38
C SER A 207 3.71 1.02 -20.58
N GLU A 208 3.72 0.11 -21.56
CA GLU A 208 2.80 0.11 -22.69
C GLU A 208 1.37 -0.30 -22.30
N ILE A 209 1.16 -0.68 -21.05
CA ILE A 209 -0.15 -1.01 -20.48
C ILE A 209 -0.74 0.29 -19.89
N GLU A 210 -1.07 1.23 -20.76
CA GLU A 210 -1.63 2.53 -20.35
C GLU A 210 -2.95 2.34 -19.59
N GLU A 211 -3.11 3.08 -18.48
CA GLU A 211 -4.30 3.01 -17.62
C GLU A 211 -4.74 1.59 -17.23
N GLY A 212 -3.81 0.62 -17.34
CA GLY A 212 -4.02 -0.77 -16.93
C GLY A 212 -3.71 -1.02 -15.46
N PRO A 213 -3.94 -2.27 -14.99
CA PRO A 213 -3.61 -2.66 -13.63
C PRO A 213 -2.14 -2.43 -13.30
N PRO A 214 -1.80 -1.78 -12.17
CA PRO A 214 -0.42 -1.52 -11.78
C PRO A 214 0.46 -2.78 -11.71
N CYS A 215 -0.13 -3.91 -11.28
CA CYS A 215 0.56 -5.20 -11.27
C CYS A 215 0.97 -5.66 -12.69
N LEU A 216 0.13 -5.48 -13.69
CA LEU A 216 0.48 -5.79 -15.08
C LEU A 216 1.52 -4.80 -15.63
N GLN A 217 1.39 -3.51 -15.31
CA GLN A 217 2.40 -2.51 -15.67
C GLN A 217 3.79 -2.87 -15.15
N PHE A 218 3.87 -3.36 -13.92
CA PHE A 218 5.13 -3.82 -13.33
C PHE A 218 5.62 -5.11 -13.97
N LEU A 219 4.78 -6.14 -14.07
CA LEU A 219 5.16 -7.45 -14.58
C LEU A 219 5.59 -7.42 -16.05
N THR A 220 5.00 -6.57 -16.88
CA THR A 220 5.42 -6.40 -18.29
C THR A 220 6.82 -5.81 -18.44
N GLN A 221 7.31 -5.08 -17.44
CA GLN A 221 8.70 -4.58 -17.43
C GLN A 221 9.70 -5.67 -17.06
N GLN A 222 9.28 -6.69 -16.31
CA GLN A 222 10.12 -7.82 -15.91
C GLN A 222 10.07 -8.98 -16.92
N GLY A 223 9.00 -9.06 -17.71
CA GLY A 223 8.65 -10.24 -18.49
C GLY A 223 7.98 -11.32 -17.62
N PHE A 224 7.31 -12.25 -18.29
CA PHE A 224 6.64 -13.40 -17.66
C PHE A 224 7.47 -14.67 -17.93
N PRO A 225 8.26 -15.16 -16.96
CA PRO A 225 9.07 -16.36 -17.14
C PRO A 225 8.22 -17.63 -17.21
N GLU A 226 8.87 -18.72 -17.59
CA GLU A 226 8.25 -20.05 -17.64
C GLU A 226 7.54 -20.39 -16.31
N GLY A 227 6.38 -21.03 -16.41
CA GLY A 227 5.49 -21.31 -15.26
C GLY A 227 4.49 -20.18 -14.95
N THR A 228 4.74 -18.95 -15.39
CA THR A 228 3.84 -17.79 -15.16
C THR A 228 3.14 -17.30 -16.43
N ARG A 229 3.62 -17.69 -17.61
CA ARG A 229 3.23 -17.15 -18.92
C ARG A 229 1.75 -17.34 -19.24
N ASN A 230 1.18 -18.51 -19.04
CA ASN A 230 -0.22 -18.79 -19.41
C ASN A 230 -1.19 -17.87 -18.64
N ASN A 231 -1.05 -17.79 -17.29
CA ASN A 231 -1.89 -16.89 -16.50
C ASN A 231 -1.53 -15.41 -16.75
N GLY A 232 -0.26 -15.11 -17.00
CA GLY A 232 0.19 -13.77 -17.42
C GLY A 232 -0.52 -13.33 -18.70
N LEU A 233 -0.45 -14.15 -19.77
CA LEU A 233 -1.08 -13.84 -21.06
C LEU A 233 -2.60 -13.77 -20.94
N PHE A 234 -3.24 -14.61 -20.10
CA PHE A 234 -4.68 -14.53 -19.85
C PHE A 234 -5.07 -13.16 -19.27
N ASN A 235 -4.31 -12.65 -18.29
CA ASN A 235 -4.57 -11.31 -17.73
C ASN A 235 -4.27 -10.19 -18.74
N MET A 236 -3.28 -10.36 -19.60
CA MET A 236 -3.01 -9.45 -20.71
C MET A 236 -4.16 -9.45 -21.73
N ALA A 237 -4.77 -10.61 -22.02
CA ALA A 237 -5.94 -10.71 -22.87
C ALA A 237 -7.17 -10.01 -22.24
N VAL A 238 -7.36 -10.12 -20.91
CA VAL A 238 -8.42 -9.38 -20.19
C VAL A 238 -8.19 -7.86 -20.31
N TYR A 239 -6.95 -7.40 -20.16
CA TYR A 239 -6.60 -6.00 -20.40
C TYR A 239 -6.85 -5.58 -21.85
N ALA A 240 -6.39 -6.39 -22.83
CA ALA A 240 -6.56 -6.10 -24.26
C ALA A 240 -8.05 -5.93 -24.62
N ARG A 241 -8.94 -6.78 -24.08
CA ARG A 241 -10.40 -6.65 -24.29
C ARG A 241 -10.99 -5.35 -23.76
N LYS A 242 -10.42 -4.80 -22.68
CA LYS A 242 -10.86 -3.51 -22.11
C LYS A 242 -10.28 -2.32 -22.88
N ALA A 243 -9.02 -2.40 -23.29
CA ALA A 243 -8.28 -1.30 -23.89
C ALA A 243 -8.43 -1.25 -25.43
N TYR A 244 -8.55 -2.41 -26.07
CA TYR A 244 -8.58 -2.58 -27.53
C TYR A 244 -9.70 -3.57 -27.94
N PRO A 245 -10.99 -3.24 -27.71
CA PRO A 245 -12.09 -4.18 -27.86
C PRO A 245 -12.19 -4.81 -29.26
N ASP A 246 -11.85 -4.07 -30.29
CA ASP A 246 -11.95 -4.53 -31.69
C ASP A 246 -10.72 -5.33 -32.17
N GLU A 247 -9.57 -5.17 -31.51
CA GLU A 247 -8.29 -5.77 -31.90
C GLU A 247 -7.67 -6.64 -30.80
N TRP A 248 -8.42 -6.98 -29.77
CA TRP A 248 -7.88 -7.61 -28.56
C TRP A 248 -7.17 -8.94 -28.80
N GLN A 249 -7.60 -9.73 -29.81
CA GLN A 249 -6.95 -11.01 -30.17
C GLN A 249 -5.54 -10.74 -30.71
N ALA A 250 -5.43 -9.83 -31.70
CA ALA A 250 -4.14 -9.46 -32.30
C ALA A 250 -3.21 -8.84 -31.24
N LYS A 251 -3.76 -8.00 -30.35
CA LYS A 251 -3.00 -7.45 -29.23
C LYS A 251 -2.54 -8.52 -28.23
N THR A 252 -3.34 -9.57 -28.02
CA THR A 252 -2.93 -10.70 -27.16
C THR A 252 -1.75 -11.46 -27.77
N GLU A 253 -1.75 -11.68 -29.08
CA GLU A 253 -0.62 -12.29 -29.80
C GLU A 253 0.64 -11.41 -29.74
N GLU A 254 0.51 -10.10 -29.94
CA GLU A 254 1.60 -9.12 -29.78
C GLU A 254 2.18 -9.17 -28.36
N PHE A 255 1.35 -9.19 -27.34
CA PHE A 255 1.75 -9.26 -25.93
C PHE A 255 2.45 -10.59 -25.60
N ASN A 256 2.07 -11.69 -26.24
CA ASN A 256 2.77 -12.95 -26.09
C ASN A 256 4.23 -12.84 -26.54
N ILE A 257 4.45 -12.28 -27.73
CA ILE A 257 5.80 -12.13 -28.30
C ILE A 257 6.63 -11.19 -27.43
N LYS A 258 6.02 -10.14 -26.89
CA LYS A 258 6.73 -9.05 -26.25
C LYS A 258 7.03 -9.31 -24.78
N PHE A 259 6.12 -9.95 -24.07
CA PHE A 259 6.20 -10.02 -22.61
C PHE A 259 6.34 -11.43 -22.05
N MET A 260 6.07 -12.48 -22.83
CA MET A 260 6.29 -13.87 -22.36
C MET A 260 7.71 -14.31 -22.69
N ASP A 261 8.41 -14.90 -21.72
CA ASP A 261 9.81 -15.33 -21.88
C ASP A 261 10.00 -16.82 -21.50
N PRO A 262 10.28 -17.68 -22.51
CA PRO A 262 10.10 -17.47 -23.96
C PRO A 262 8.61 -17.34 -24.32
N PRO A 263 8.24 -16.79 -25.50
CA PRO A 263 6.85 -16.71 -25.94
C PRO A 263 6.15 -18.07 -25.93
N LEU A 264 4.85 -18.07 -25.62
CA LEU A 264 4.01 -19.27 -25.73
C LEU A 264 3.86 -19.68 -27.19
N LYS A 265 3.70 -20.98 -27.43
CA LYS A 265 3.44 -21.54 -28.80
C LYS A 265 2.06 -21.05 -29.27
N SER A 266 1.90 -20.92 -30.60
CA SER A 266 0.65 -20.45 -31.20
C SER A 266 -0.58 -21.21 -30.74
N ALA A 267 -0.50 -22.53 -30.55
CA ALA A 267 -1.61 -23.35 -30.05
C ALA A 267 -2.03 -22.93 -28.62
N GLU A 268 -1.06 -22.64 -27.75
CA GLU A 268 -1.34 -22.21 -26.38
C GLU A 268 -1.95 -20.79 -26.36
N VAL A 269 -1.46 -19.89 -27.22
CA VAL A 269 -2.02 -18.53 -27.37
C VAL A 269 -3.48 -18.60 -27.84
N LEU A 270 -3.79 -19.46 -28.82
CA LEU A 270 -5.16 -19.65 -29.30
C LEU A 270 -6.09 -20.17 -28.19
N GLU A 271 -5.62 -21.10 -27.35
CA GLU A 271 -6.40 -21.57 -26.20
C GLU A 271 -6.65 -20.46 -25.17
N VAL A 272 -5.67 -19.57 -24.91
CA VAL A 272 -5.86 -18.39 -24.06
C VAL A 272 -6.89 -17.45 -24.66
N ILE A 273 -6.78 -17.12 -25.95
CA ILE A 273 -7.73 -16.26 -26.67
C ILE A 273 -9.13 -16.87 -26.62
N LYS A 274 -9.27 -18.16 -26.97
CA LYS A 274 -10.55 -18.87 -26.91
C LYS A 274 -11.15 -18.85 -25.49
N SER A 275 -10.31 -19.06 -24.47
CA SER A 275 -10.74 -19.00 -23.07
C SER A 275 -11.21 -17.61 -22.69
N ALA A 276 -10.41 -16.58 -22.96
CA ALA A 276 -10.73 -15.19 -22.65
C ALA A 276 -11.96 -14.69 -23.40
N GLY A 277 -12.26 -15.25 -24.59
CA GLY A 277 -13.40 -14.87 -25.42
C GLY A 277 -14.75 -15.46 -24.98
N LYS A 278 -14.78 -16.53 -24.14
CA LYS A 278 -16.04 -17.23 -23.79
C LYS A 278 -17.06 -16.38 -23.06
N LYS A 279 -16.58 -15.46 -22.20
CA LYS A 279 -17.41 -14.53 -21.43
C LYS A 279 -16.58 -13.32 -21.02
N THR A 280 -17.20 -12.35 -20.36
CA THR A 280 -16.46 -11.27 -19.72
C THR A 280 -15.79 -11.80 -18.47
N TYR A 281 -14.44 -11.79 -18.47
CA TYR A 281 -13.65 -12.20 -17.32
C TYR A 281 -13.08 -11.00 -16.58
N GLN A 282 -12.90 -11.18 -15.27
CA GLN A 282 -12.09 -10.28 -14.44
C GLN A 282 -10.64 -10.78 -14.39
N TYR A 283 -9.74 -9.93 -13.97
CA TYR A 283 -8.34 -10.30 -13.72
C TYR A 283 -8.24 -11.36 -12.63
N THR A 284 -7.25 -12.24 -12.74
CA THR A 284 -7.01 -13.31 -11.74
C THR A 284 -6.16 -12.80 -10.56
N CYS A 285 -6.64 -11.76 -9.88
CA CYS A 285 -5.87 -10.98 -8.87
C CYS A 285 -5.32 -11.82 -7.71
N SER A 286 -5.95 -12.95 -7.37
CA SER A 286 -5.54 -13.85 -6.29
C SER A 286 -4.57 -14.96 -6.72
N ARG A 287 -4.16 -14.99 -8.00
CA ARG A 287 -3.29 -16.04 -8.54
C ARG A 287 -1.92 -15.51 -8.94
N ALA A 288 -0.90 -16.36 -8.82
CA ALA A 288 0.41 -16.04 -9.38
C ALA A 288 0.35 -15.90 -10.91
N PRO A 289 1.13 -15.00 -11.51
CA PRO A 289 2.09 -14.09 -10.91
C PRO A 289 1.49 -12.77 -10.42
N ILE A 290 0.18 -12.56 -10.51
CA ILE A 290 -0.48 -11.28 -10.23
C ILE A 290 -0.55 -10.97 -8.73
N ALA A 291 -0.89 -11.98 -7.92
CA ALA A 291 -1.23 -11.80 -6.50
C ALA A 291 -0.18 -11.03 -5.67
N PRO A 292 1.13 -11.31 -5.78
CA PRO A 292 2.15 -10.60 -4.99
C PRO A 292 2.23 -9.09 -5.29
N HIS A 293 1.80 -8.68 -6.49
CA HIS A 293 1.90 -7.30 -6.98
C HIS A 293 0.56 -6.58 -7.01
N CYS A 294 -0.52 -7.25 -6.58
CA CYS A 294 -1.89 -6.74 -6.71
C CYS A 294 -2.18 -5.67 -5.64
N ASN A 295 -2.58 -4.48 -6.09
CA ASN A 295 -3.16 -3.45 -5.25
C ASN A 295 -4.56 -3.09 -5.78
N PRO A 296 -5.63 -3.60 -5.15
CA PRO A 296 -7.00 -3.34 -5.59
C PRO A 296 -7.40 -1.86 -5.47
N SER A 297 -6.92 -1.14 -4.45
CA SER A 297 -7.25 0.27 -4.20
C SER A 297 -6.82 1.14 -5.38
N VAL A 298 -5.56 1.00 -5.79
CA VAL A 298 -5.00 1.74 -6.94
C VAL A 298 -5.59 1.25 -8.27
N CYS A 299 -5.77 -0.08 -8.42
CA CYS A 299 -6.27 -0.68 -9.65
C CYS A 299 -7.71 -0.24 -10.00
N LYS A 300 -8.54 0.01 -8.99
CA LYS A 300 -9.92 0.53 -9.17
C LYS A 300 -9.97 1.91 -9.78
N LEU A 301 -8.94 2.72 -9.56
CA LEU A 301 -8.85 4.08 -10.10
C LEU A 301 -8.38 4.10 -11.56
N ARG A 302 -7.91 2.96 -12.10
CA ARG A 302 -7.43 2.85 -13.47
C ARG A 302 -8.58 2.57 -14.44
N LYS A 303 -8.57 3.24 -15.59
CA LYS A 303 -9.59 3.10 -16.66
C LYS A 303 -9.80 1.63 -17.07
N HIS A 304 -8.71 0.87 -17.22
CA HIS A 304 -8.71 -0.53 -17.62
C HIS A 304 -8.38 -1.49 -16.46
N GLY A 305 -8.48 -0.99 -15.21
CA GLY A 305 -8.30 -1.79 -14.01
C GLY A 305 -9.46 -2.73 -13.72
N ILE A 306 -9.60 -3.11 -12.44
CA ILE A 306 -10.71 -3.96 -12.00
C ILE A 306 -12.06 -3.26 -12.03
N GLY A 307 -12.07 -1.92 -12.20
CA GLY A 307 -13.28 -1.10 -12.22
C GLY A 307 -13.90 -0.94 -10.83
N ASN A 308 -14.90 -0.12 -10.77
CA ASN A 308 -15.81 -0.06 -9.63
C ASN A 308 -16.89 -1.13 -9.81
N ASP A 309 -16.56 -2.40 -9.53
CA ASP A 309 -17.54 -3.49 -9.55
C ASP A 309 -18.60 -3.25 -8.45
N GLY A 310 -19.58 -2.40 -8.76
CA GLY A 310 -20.71 -2.15 -7.88
C GLY A 310 -20.38 -1.56 -6.51
N ARG A 311 -19.18 -1.03 -6.29
CA ARG A 311 -18.92 -0.26 -5.07
C ARG A 311 -19.70 1.03 -5.17
N MET A 312 -20.60 1.20 -4.23
CA MET A 312 -21.15 2.52 -3.96
C MET A 312 -19.98 3.49 -3.78
N PRO A 313 -19.95 4.60 -4.50
CA PRO A 313 -18.96 5.65 -4.26
C PRO A 313 -18.99 6.03 -2.78
N ALA A 314 -17.85 6.46 -2.25
CA ALA A 314 -17.78 6.81 -0.84
C ALA A 314 -18.79 7.94 -0.53
N ILE A 315 -19.58 7.73 0.52
CA ILE A 315 -20.48 8.75 1.02
C ILE A 315 -19.65 9.72 1.85
N HIS A 316 -19.50 10.96 1.40
CA HIS A 316 -18.79 12.00 2.13
C HIS A 316 -19.63 12.58 3.26
N SER A 317 -20.93 12.79 3.00
CA SER A 317 -21.84 13.29 4.02
C SER A 317 -23.29 12.92 3.73
N LEU A 318 -24.10 12.84 4.78
CA LEU A 318 -25.55 12.81 4.71
C LEU A 318 -26.07 13.96 5.60
N THR A 319 -26.61 15.00 4.98
CA THR A 319 -27.09 16.19 5.67
C THR A 319 -28.60 16.26 5.63
N LYS A 320 -29.25 16.40 6.79
CA LYS A 320 -30.68 16.60 6.92
C LYS A 320 -31.01 18.09 6.98
N TYR A 321 -31.88 18.56 6.11
CA TYR A 321 -32.54 19.86 6.23
C TYR A 321 -33.90 19.71 6.94
N ASN A 322 -34.11 20.49 8.01
CA ASN A 322 -35.31 20.47 8.80
C ASN A 322 -36.43 21.30 8.11
N SER A 323 -36.79 20.95 6.87
CA SER A 323 -37.96 21.40 6.17
C SER A 323 -39.15 20.50 6.51
N ASN A 324 -40.34 20.85 6.09
CA ASN A 324 -41.53 20.00 6.24
C ASN A 324 -42.16 19.74 4.85
N PRO A 325 -42.01 18.53 4.28
CA PRO A 325 -41.23 17.36 4.78
C PRO A 325 -39.73 17.61 4.79
N PRO A 326 -38.96 16.85 5.60
CA PRO A 326 -37.50 16.97 5.66
C PRO A 326 -36.86 16.50 4.35
N ILE A 327 -35.85 17.27 3.89
CA ILE A 327 -35.05 16.96 2.70
C ILE A 327 -33.66 16.51 3.15
N TRP A 328 -33.07 15.52 2.48
CA TRP A 328 -31.77 14.99 2.75
C TRP A 328 -30.84 15.21 1.57
N PHE A 329 -29.61 15.59 1.84
CA PHE A 329 -28.56 15.71 0.83
C PHE A 329 -27.48 14.68 1.10
N LEU A 330 -27.24 13.83 0.11
CA LEU A 330 -26.20 12.81 0.11
C LEU A 330 -25.08 13.29 -0.81
N ASP A 331 -23.90 13.56 -0.22
CA ASP A 331 -22.70 13.88 -0.99
C ASP A 331 -21.92 12.60 -1.29
N ILE A 332 -21.73 12.31 -2.56
CA ILE A 332 -21.13 11.07 -3.05
C ILE A 332 -19.86 11.42 -3.84
N GLU A 333 -18.77 10.68 -3.56
CA GLU A 333 -17.52 10.82 -4.27
C GLU A 333 -17.69 10.63 -5.79
N GLY A 334 -17.28 11.64 -6.56
CA GLY A 334 -17.34 11.60 -8.03
C GLY A 334 -18.72 11.80 -8.66
N SER A 335 -19.81 11.79 -7.87
CA SER A 335 -21.19 11.94 -8.39
C SER A 335 -21.87 13.24 -7.94
N GLY A 336 -21.22 14.01 -7.05
CA GLY A 336 -21.79 15.27 -6.55
C GLY A 336 -22.83 15.06 -5.45
N ARG A 337 -23.78 16.00 -5.36
CA ARG A 337 -24.82 16.05 -4.33
C ARG A 337 -26.15 15.55 -4.86
N ILE A 338 -26.72 14.55 -4.20
CA ILE A 338 -28.03 13.97 -4.53
C ILE A 338 -29.04 14.42 -3.47
N GLU A 339 -30.21 14.90 -3.92
CA GLU A 339 -31.34 15.22 -3.06
C GLU A 339 -32.21 13.98 -2.87
N LEU A 340 -32.52 13.66 -1.61
CA LEU A 340 -33.30 12.51 -1.20
C LEU A 340 -34.49 12.95 -0.32
N GLU A 341 -35.60 12.28 -0.47
CA GLU A 341 -36.72 12.33 0.46
C GLU A 341 -36.53 11.26 1.57
N THR A 342 -37.28 11.39 2.67
CA THR A 342 -37.21 10.40 3.78
C THR A 342 -37.57 8.99 3.29
N ASP A 343 -38.53 8.86 2.37
CA ASP A 343 -38.94 7.58 1.79
C ASP A 343 -37.85 6.95 0.91
N ASP A 344 -37.01 7.75 0.27
CA ASP A 344 -35.89 7.24 -0.51
C ASP A 344 -34.84 6.55 0.38
N LEU A 345 -34.60 7.08 1.58
CA LEU A 345 -33.70 6.49 2.57
C LEU A 345 -34.26 5.18 3.19
N GLN A 346 -35.59 5.03 3.23
CA GLN A 346 -36.25 3.86 3.82
C GLN A 346 -36.50 2.73 2.82
N ASN A 347 -36.39 3.01 1.50
CA ASN A 347 -36.67 2.04 0.44
C ASN A 347 -35.45 1.82 -0.45
N GLN A 348 -34.84 0.65 -0.35
CA GLN A 348 -33.64 0.28 -1.08
C GLN A 348 -33.76 0.48 -2.61
N ARG A 349 -34.92 0.16 -3.20
CA ARG A 349 -35.12 0.30 -4.66
C ARG A 349 -35.20 1.78 -5.08
N ARG A 350 -35.87 2.60 -4.28
CA ARG A 350 -35.95 4.06 -4.54
C ARG A 350 -34.59 4.70 -4.37
N PHE A 351 -33.86 4.36 -3.30
CA PHE A 351 -32.51 4.83 -3.05
C PHE A 351 -31.56 4.48 -4.20
N GLN A 352 -31.54 3.21 -4.64
CA GLN A 352 -30.73 2.79 -5.77
C GLN A 352 -31.08 3.54 -7.06
N LYS A 353 -32.35 3.77 -7.34
CA LYS A 353 -32.78 4.52 -8.51
C LYS A 353 -32.26 5.96 -8.49
N LYS A 354 -32.37 6.65 -7.35
CA LYS A 354 -31.87 8.02 -7.16
C LYS A 354 -30.35 8.14 -7.28
N CYS A 355 -29.61 7.10 -6.89
CA CYS A 355 -28.15 7.06 -7.03
C CYS A 355 -27.67 6.72 -8.46
N MET A 356 -28.56 6.26 -9.34
CA MET A 356 -28.25 5.92 -10.74
C MET A 356 -28.68 7.02 -11.74
N GLU A 357 -29.53 7.94 -11.34
CA GLU A 357 -29.91 9.15 -12.07
C GLU A 357 -28.85 10.26 -11.90
#